data_ba8d603c3c745af34c1310b5b1c86984
#
_entry.id   ba8d603c3c745af34c1310b5b1c86984
#
_cell.length_a   1.000
_cell.length_b   1.000
_cell.length_c   1.000
_cell.angle_alpha   90.00
_cell.angle_beta   90.00
_cell.angle_gamma   90.00
#
_symmetry.space_group_name_H-M   'P 1'
#
loop_
_entity.id
_entity.type
_entity.pdbx_description
1 polymer ?
#
loop_
_entity_poly.entity_id
_entity_poly.type
_entity_poly.pdbx_seq_one_letter_code
_entity_poly.pdbx_strand_id
1 'polypeptide(L)'
;MNLALALVLAAAPATQSWNFDTSATPKVSVANVNGSVRIEATDAKSVSVEAKQEGSEEERAKFPLEVKKDGDEVSVRLCCGGSCSTKTMNCKNPVSTHFVLKVPRASALEVGVVNAEVKTSGIAGTQDVSVVNGEVSLKGSRGPLEVSAVNGSVELAPEVLADIEVSTVSGAVKLKLPRGAGANLDYSSVGGRFNGRELNPGSTEQRYGNGEHDIDVNTVSGSLDVQAE
;
A
#
# COMPACT_ATOMS: atom_id res chain seq x y z
N MET A 1 16.59 -52.91 4.33
CA MET A 1 15.61 -51.84 4.52
C MET A 1 16.18 -50.56 3.92
N ASN A 2 15.88 -50.30 2.64
CA ASN A 2 16.35 -49.09 1.95
C ASN A 2 15.43 -47.93 2.27
N LEU A 3 15.93 -46.98 3.03
CA LEU A 3 15.24 -45.71 3.28
C LEU A 3 15.41 -44.81 2.06
N ALA A 4 14.43 -44.73 1.21
CA ALA A 4 14.38 -43.76 0.12
C ALA A 4 14.15 -42.38 0.71
N LEU A 5 15.20 -41.56 0.74
CA LEU A 5 15.12 -40.14 1.09
C LEU A 5 14.43 -39.41 -0.05
N ALA A 6 13.13 -39.12 0.10
CA ALA A 6 12.43 -38.27 -0.87
C ALA A 6 12.94 -36.84 -0.74
N LEU A 7 13.73 -36.40 -1.70
CA LEU A 7 14.15 -35.02 -1.84
C LEU A 7 12.92 -34.21 -2.32
N VAL A 8 12.28 -33.49 -1.43
CA VAL A 8 11.25 -32.52 -1.81
C VAL A 8 11.98 -31.34 -2.47
N LEU A 9 12.03 -31.31 -3.79
CA LEU A 9 12.42 -30.12 -4.53
C LEU A 9 11.32 -29.08 -4.33
N ALA A 10 11.60 -28.06 -3.52
CA ALA A 10 10.76 -26.87 -3.52
C ALA A 10 10.84 -26.22 -4.91
N ALA A 11 9.70 -26.03 -5.56
CA ALA A 11 9.67 -25.35 -6.84
C ALA A 11 10.22 -23.93 -6.69
N ALA A 12 11.16 -23.56 -7.55
CA ALA A 12 11.71 -22.20 -7.54
C ALA A 12 10.59 -21.18 -7.84
N PRO A 13 10.57 -20.03 -7.17
CA PRO A 13 9.59 -18.99 -7.44
C PRO A 13 9.71 -18.50 -8.89
N ALA A 14 8.57 -18.27 -9.55
CA ALA A 14 8.59 -17.68 -10.88
C ALA A 14 8.69 -16.15 -10.78
N THR A 15 9.70 -15.59 -11.42
CA THR A 15 9.85 -14.14 -11.55
C THR A 15 9.47 -13.71 -12.97
N GLN A 16 8.66 -12.69 -13.09
CA GLN A 16 8.25 -12.07 -14.35
C GLN A 16 8.54 -10.58 -14.27
N SER A 17 8.91 -9.96 -15.39
CA SER A 17 9.27 -8.54 -15.44
C SER A 17 8.67 -7.86 -16.67
N TRP A 18 8.22 -6.63 -16.48
CA TRP A 18 7.67 -5.76 -17.53
C TRP A 18 8.28 -4.37 -17.42
N ASN A 19 8.37 -3.68 -18.53
CA ASN A 19 8.80 -2.29 -18.56
C ASN A 19 7.98 -1.53 -19.60
N PHE A 20 7.47 -0.35 -19.22
CA PHE A 20 6.62 0.48 -20.05
C PHE A 20 7.12 1.91 -20.02
N ASP A 21 7.36 2.48 -21.19
CA ASP A 21 7.61 3.92 -21.32
C ASP A 21 6.32 4.68 -21.00
N THR A 22 6.40 5.71 -20.19
CA THR A 22 5.28 6.52 -19.73
C THR A 22 5.63 8.01 -19.77
N SER A 23 4.68 8.87 -19.45
CA SER A 23 4.96 10.26 -19.11
C SER A 23 5.69 10.38 -17.76
N ALA A 24 5.93 11.59 -17.31
CA ALA A 24 6.46 11.86 -15.97
C ALA A 24 5.41 11.69 -14.86
N THR A 25 4.12 11.63 -15.22
CA THR A 25 2.98 11.64 -14.30
C THR A 25 1.96 10.52 -14.62
N PRO A 26 2.39 9.25 -14.80
CA PRO A 26 1.46 8.18 -15.11
C PRO A 26 0.56 7.84 -13.92
N LYS A 27 -0.59 7.24 -14.20
CA LYS A 27 -1.37 6.53 -13.20
C LYS A 27 -0.89 5.08 -13.10
N VAL A 28 -0.67 4.59 -11.88
CA VAL A 28 -0.27 3.19 -11.63
C VAL A 28 -1.24 2.56 -10.67
N SER A 29 -1.97 1.54 -11.12
CA SER A 29 -2.89 0.79 -10.29
C SER A 29 -2.36 -0.61 -9.99
N VAL A 30 -2.37 -1.02 -8.71
CA VAL A 30 -1.86 -2.31 -8.25
C VAL A 30 -2.91 -3.02 -7.41
N ALA A 31 -3.26 -4.25 -7.78
CA ALA A 31 -4.16 -5.08 -6.99
C ALA A 31 -3.51 -6.42 -6.64
N ASN A 32 -3.43 -6.74 -5.35
CA ASN A 32 -2.88 -8.00 -4.84
C ASN A 32 -3.78 -8.62 -3.76
N VAL A 33 -3.66 -9.93 -3.58
CA VAL A 33 -4.42 -10.64 -2.53
C VAL A 33 -3.52 -11.03 -1.38
N ASN A 34 -2.41 -11.74 -1.64
CA ASN A 34 -1.46 -12.17 -0.62
C ASN A 34 -0.03 -11.81 -1.02
N GLY A 35 0.79 -11.41 -0.07
CA GLY A 35 2.21 -11.16 -0.28
C GLY A 35 2.64 -9.72 0.02
N SER A 36 3.22 -9.01 -0.95
CA SER A 36 3.68 -7.63 -0.73
C SER A 36 3.66 -6.79 -2.01
N VAL A 37 3.53 -5.49 -1.83
CA VAL A 37 3.66 -4.47 -2.88
C VAL A 37 4.68 -3.44 -2.42
N ARG A 38 5.78 -3.31 -3.15
CA ARG A 38 6.80 -2.28 -2.93
C ARG A 38 6.88 -1.37 -4.15
N ILE A 39 6.75 -0.07 -3.94
CA ILE A 39 6.80 0.94 -5.00
C ILE A 39 7.86 1.98 -4.65
N GLU A 40 8.81 2.17 -5.55
CA GLU A 40 9.91 3.11 -5.39
C GLU A 40 9.87 4.16 -6.49
N ALA A 41 10.01 5.42 -6.11
CA ALA A 41 10.10 6.51 -7.08
C ALA A 41 11.45 6.52 -7.79
N THR A 42 11.41 6.82 -9.09
CA THR A 42 12.60 7.04 -9.92
C THR A 42 12.47 8.31 -10.73
N ASP A 43 13.57 8.79 -11.30
CA ASP A 43 13.56 9.91 -12.22
C ASP A 43 13.38 9.48 -13.69
N ALA A 44 13.24 8.17 -13.94
CA ALA A 44 12.95 7.64 -15.27
C ALA A 44 11.50 7.92 -15.68
N LYS A 45 11.26 8.08 -16.98
CA LYS A 45 9.91 8.17 -17.57
C LYS A 45 9.45 6.79 -18.03
N SER A 46 9.50 5.84 -17.11
CA SER A 46 9.06 4.46 -17.35
C SER A 46 8.57 3.83 -16.05
N VAL A 47 7.65 2.89 -16.17
CA VAL A 47 7.21 2.02 -15.08
C VAL A 47 7.80 0.64 -15.32
N SER A 48 8.63 0.18 -14.39
CA SER A 48 9.10 -1.19 -14.36
C SER A 48 8.37 -1.97 -13.27
N VAL A 49 7.98 -3.19 -13.58
CA VAL A 49 7.28 -4.10 -12.70
C VAL A 49 8.04 -5.41 -12.64
N GLU A 50 8.37 -5.86 -11.46
CA GLU A 50 8.87 -7.20 -11.19
C GLU A 50 7.87 -7.91 -10.28
N ALA A 51 7.46 -9.11 -10.65
CA ALA A 51 6.56 -9.93 -9.86
C ALA A 51 7.19 -11.28 -9.59
N LYS A 52 7.23 -11.66 -8.32
CA LYS A 52 7.67 -12.98 -7.86
C LYS A 52 6.48 -13.72 -7.26
N GLN A 53 6.09 -14.83 -7.86
CA GLN A 53 5.05 -15.70 -7.33
C GLN A 53 5.65 -16.94 -6.67
N GLU A 54 5.20 -17.23 -5.47
CA GLU A 54 5.49 -18.47 -4.73
C GLU A 54 4.47 -19.57 -5.07
N GLY A 55 4.77 -20.80 -4.65
CA GLY A 55 3.90 -21.96 -4.91
C GLY A 55 4.32 -22.78 -6.12
N SER A 56 3.61 -23.87 -6.36
CA SER A 56 3.84 -24.77 -7.50
C SER A 56 3.40 -24.12 -8.83
N GLU A 57 3.90 -24.64 -9.94
CA GLU A 57 3.49 -24.17 -11.27
C GLU A 57 1.99 -24.32 -11.49
N GLU A 58 1.41 -25.43 -11.03
CA GLU A 58 -0.03 -25.68 -11.13
C GLU A 58 -0.86 -24.68 -10.33
N GLU A 59 -0.41 -24.31 -9.14
CA GLU A 59 -1.05 -23.27 -8.32
C GLU A 59 -0.96 -21.91 -8.98
N ARG A 60 0.23 -21.51 -9.44
CA ARG A 60 0.43 -20.22 -10.14
C ARG A 60 -0.40 -20.09 -11.41
N ALA A 61 -0.56 -21.19 -12.16
CA ALA A 61 -1.39 -21.19 -13.38
C ALA A 61 -2.87 -20.84 -13.11
N LYS A 62 -3.36 -21.10 -11.89
CA LYS A 62 -4.73 -20.73 -11.45
C LYS A 62 -4.86 -19.25 -11.07
N PHE A 63 -3.73 -18.57 -10.84
CA PHE A 63 -3.65 -17.16 -10.42
C PHE A 63 -2.70 -16.37 -11.33
N PRO A 64 -3.05 -16.19 -12.60
CA PRO A 64 -2.20 -15.50 -13.55
C PRO A 64 -2.07 -14.01 -13.18
N LEU A 65 -0.97 -13.40 -13.61
CA LEU A 65 -0.74 -11.96 -13.50
C LEU A 65 -1.21 -11.27 -14.78
N GLU A 66 -1.90 -10.16 -14.62
CA GLU A 66 -2.20 -9.24 -15.70
C GLU A 66 -1.43 -7.94 -15.46
N VAL A 67 -0.50 -7.64 -16.35
CA VAL A 67 0.25 -6.39 -16.33
C VAL A 67 0.13 -5.75 -17.70
N LYS A 68 -0.52 -4.59 -17.76
CA LYS A 68 -0.81 -3.91 -19.02
C LYS A 68 -0.75 -2.40 -18.88
N LYS A 69 -0.48 -1.74 -20.00
CA LYS A 69 -0.52 -0.29 -20.16
C LYS A 69 -1.68 0.06 -21.09
N ASP A 70 -2.46 1.04 -20.69
CA ASP A 70 -3.50 1.67 -21.51
C ASP A 70 -3.35 3.20 -21.43
N GLY A 71 -3.03 3.81 -22.55
CA GLY A 71 -2.65 5.23 -22.55
C GLY A 71 -1.43 5.48 -21.67
N ASP A 72 -1.58 6.27 -20.61
CA ASP A 72 -0.55 6.54 -19.58
C ASP A 72 -0.88 5.88 -18.24
N GLU A 73 -1.79 4.94 -18.21
CA GLU A 73 -2.10 4.11 -17.05
C GLU A 73 -1.43 2.74 -17.16
N VAL A 74 -0.73 2.32 -16.09
CA VAL A 74 -0.18 0.97 -15.95
C VAL A 74 -0.95 0.24 -14.86
N SER A 75 -1.58 -0.87 -15.22
CA SER A 75 -2.36 -1.73 -14.33
C SER A 75 -1.63 -3.03 -14.07
N VAL A 76 -1.48 -3.37 -12.79
CA VAL A 76 -0.82 -4.58 -12.29
C VAL A 76 -1.77 -5.31 -11.38
N ARG A 77 -2.19 -6.52 -11.73
CA ARG A 77 -3.11 -7.28 -10.89
C ARG A 77 -2.86 -8.77 -10.90
N LEU A 78 -3.13 -9.37 -9.76
CA LEU A 78 -3.30 -10.81 -9.64
C LEU A 78 -4.74 -11.17 -9.99
N CYS A 79 -4.92 -12.13 -10.89
CA CYS A 79 -6.22 -12.59 -11.34
C CYS A 79 -6.64 -13.85 -10.61
N CYS A 80 -7.90 -13.96 -10.25
CA CYS A 80 -8.44 -15.07 -9.50
C CYS A 80 -9.25 -16.02 -10.40
N GLY A 81 -9.05 -17.33 -10.23
CA GLY A 81 -9.80 -18.34 -10.98
C GLY A 81 -9.45 -18.44 -12.47
N GLY A 82 -8.19 -18.15 -12.82
CA GLY A 82 -7.70 -18.24 -14.20
C GLY A 82 -8.13 -17.10 -15.13
N SER A 83 -8.87 -16.11 -14.64
CA SER A 83 -9.37 -14.99 -15.42
C SER A 83 -9.29 -13.67 -14.64
N CYS A 84 -8.95 -12.59 -15.33
CA CYS A 84 -8.95 -11.22 -14.80
C CYS A 84 -10.32 -10.52 -14.94
N SER A 85 -11.41 -11.25 -14.93
CA SER A 85 -12.75 -10.66 -14.93
C SER A 85 -13.04 -9.96 -13.62
N THR A 86 -13.59 -8.75 -13.67
CA THR A 86 -13.84 -7.83 -12.54
C THR A 86 -14.83 -8.31 -11.49
N LYS A 87 -15.29 -9.55 -11.51
CA LYS A 87 -16.38 -10.05 -10.67
C LYS A 87 -15.98 -11.12 -9.63
N THR A 88 -14.71 -11.35 -9.36
CA THR A 88 -14.30 -12.37 -8.38
C THR A 88 -14.19 -11.78 -6.97
N MET A 89 -15.30 -11.71 -6.24
CA MET A 89 -15.36 -11.24 -4.85
C MET A 89 -14.88 -12.26 -3.81
N ASN A 90 -14.50 -13.48 -4.19
CA ASN A 90 -14.03 -14.53 -3.28
C ASN A 90 -12.77 -15.22 -3.83
N CYS A 91 -11.67 -14.50 -3.79
CA CYS A 91 -10.37 -15.04 -4.18
C CYS A 91 -9.70 -15.79 -3.01
N LYS A 92 -9.94 -17.10 -2.90
CA LYS A 92 -9.12 -17.94 -2.02
C LYS A 92 -7.81 -18.24 -2.73
N ASN A 93 -6.85 -17.36 -2.58
CA ASN A 93 -5.54 -17.48 -3.21
C ASN A 93 -4.51 -17.99 -2.20
N PRO A 94 -3.94 -19.19 -2.35
CA PRO A 94 -2.84 -19.69 -1.55
C PRO A 94 -1.47 -19.15 -2.00
N VAL A 95 -1.40 -18.54 -3.20
CA VAL A 95 -0.14 -18.08 -3.81
C VAL A 95 0.23 -16.71 -3.27
N SER A 96 1.39 -16.59 -2.62
CA SER A 96 1.97 -15.28 -2.31
C SER A 96 2.59 -14.65 -3.54
N THR A 97 2.24 -13.40 -3.80
CA THR A 97 2.79 -12.62 -4.91
C THR A 97 3.45 -11.36 -4.38
N HIS A 98 4.70 -11.17 -4.75
CA HIS A 98 5.49 -10.02 -4.34
C HIS A 98 5.75 -9.15 -5.56
N PHE A 99 5.20 -7.94 -5.54
CA PHE A 99 5.40 -6.94 -6.58
C PHE A 99 6.46 -5.92 -6.14
N VAL A 100 7.42 -5.65 -7.01
CA VAL A 100 8.35 -4.53 -6.89
C VAL A 100 8.20 -3.65 -8.12
N LEU A 101 7.80 -2.40 -7.90
CA LEU A 101 7.62 -1.43 -8.96
C LEU A 101 8.61 -0.28 -8.80
N LYS A 102 9.14 0.19 -9.93
CA LYS A 102 9.83 1.48 -9.99
C LYS A 102 9.01 2.38 -10.91
N VAL A 103 8.63 3.54 -10.42
CA VAL A 103 7.70 4.44 -11.10
C VAL A 103 8.26 5.87 -11.16
N PRO A 104 7.88 6.69 -12.15
CA PRO A 104 8.20 8.11 -12.12
C PRO A 104 7.77 8.75 -10.80
N ARG A 105 8.56 9.67 -10.26
CA ARG A 105 8.32 10.29 -8.95
C ARG A 105 6.93 10.93 -8.80
N ALA A 106 6.42 11.55 -9.86
CA ALA A 106 5.12 12.22 -9.84
C ALA A 106 3.94 11.32 -10.29
N SER A 107 4.11 9.99 -10.23
CA SER A 107 3.03 9.04 -10.50
C SER A 107 1.89 9.18 -9.49
N ALA A 108 0.64 9.07 -9.98
CA ALA A 108 -0.51 8.84 -9.14
C ALA A 108 -0.66 7.34 -8.88
N LEU A 109 -0.75 6.94 -7.62
CA LEU A 109 -0.84 5.53 -7.21
C LEU A 109 -2.22 5.19 -6.69
N GLU A 110 -2.74 4.04 -7.13
CA GLU A 110 -3.93 3.38 -6.58
C GLU A 110 -3.55 1.94 -6.22
N VAL A 111 -3.53 1.59 -4.93
CA VAL A 111 -3.06 0.30 -4.44
C VAL A 111 -4.14 -0.36 -3.60
N GLY A 112 -4.68 -1.49 -4.07
CA GLY A 112 -5.67 -2.28 -3.34
C GLY A 112 -5.14 -3.67 -3.00
N VAL A 113 -5.07 -4.00 -1.70
CA VAL A 113 -4.58 -5.31 -1.27
C VAL A 113 -5.44 -5.92 -0.16
N VAL A 114 -5.42 -7.25 -0.04
CA VAL A 114 -6.22 -7.96 0.98
C VAL A 114 -5.34 -8.39 2.15
N ASN A 115 -4.40 -9.29 1.94
CA ASN A 115 -3.49 -9.79 2.98
C ASN A 115 -2.06 -9.55 2.53
N ALA A 116 -1.64 -8.29 2.50
CA ALA A 116 -0.34 -7.93 1.97
C ALA A 116 0.23 -6.68 2.65
N GLU A 117 1.53 -6.61 2.66
CA GLU A 117 2.26 -5.42 3.05
C GLU A 117 2.37 -4.45 1.87
N VAL A 118 2.15 -3.15 2.10
CA VAL A 118 2.35 -2.09 1.11
C VAL A 118 3.43 -1.13 1.59
N LYS A 119 4.45 -0.95 0.78
CA LYS A 119 5.51 0.04 1.02
C LYS A 119 5.70 0.93 -0.19
N THR A 120 5.64 2.24 0.02
CA THR A 120 6.02 3.22 -1.01
C THR A 120 7.16 4.11 -0.54
N SER A 121 7.96 4.59 -1.45
CA SER A 121 9.05 5.52 -1.13
C SER A 121 9.26 6.59 -2.20
N GLY A 122 9.32 7.86 -1.76
CA GLY A 122 9.70 9.01 -2.58
C GLY A 122 8.67 9.47 -3.62
N ILE A 123 7.41 9.09 -3.49
CA ILE A 123 6.34 9.44 -4.42
C ILE A 123 5.87 10.88 -4.16
N ALA A 124 5.79 11.67 -5.22
CA ALA A 124 5.32 13.06 -5.16
C ALA A 124 3.90 13.27 -5.70
N GLY A 125 3.34 12.28 -6.42
CA GLY A 125 1.93 12.29 -6.82
C GLY A 125 1.00 11.83 -5.70
N THR A 126 -0.29 11.79 -5.98
CA THR A 126 -1.32 11.28 -5.06
C THR A 126 -1.14 9.79 -4.80
N GLN A 127 -1.44 9.34 -3.59
CA GLN A 127 -1.40 7.93 -3.24
C GLN A 127 -2.70 7.55 -2.53
N ASP A 128 -3.49 6.68 -3.17
CA ASP A 128 -4.67 6.04 -2.61
C ASP A 128 -4.32 4.57 -2.31
N VAL A 129 -4.35 4.19 -1.04
CA VAL A 129 -3.94 2.86 -0.57
C VAL A 129 -5.03 2.23 0.28
N SER A 130 -5.59 1.13 -0.21
CA SER A 130 -6.63 0.37 0.46
C SER A 130 -6.13 -1.02 0.88
N VAL A 131 -6.17 -1.32 2.18
CA VAL A 131 -5.68 -2.58 2.75
C VAL A 131 -6.72 -3.22 3.66
N VAL A 132 -7.01 -4.51 3.48
CA VAL A 132 -7.89 -5.22 4.41
C VAL A 132 -7.11 -5.72 5.62
N ASN A 133 -6.03 -6.47 5.41
CA ASN A 133 -5.16 -6.95 6.48
C ASN A 133 -3.71 -6.79 6.05
N GLY A 134 -2.92 -6.05 6.79
CA GLY A 134 -1.51 -5.87 6.50
C GLY A 134 -0.93 -4.59 7.05
N GLU A 135 0.29 -4.32 6.66
CA GLU A 135 1.02 -3.13 7.06
C GLU A 135 1.15 -2.17 5.87
N VAL A 136 0.90 -0.89 6.12
CA VAL A 136 1.11 0.21 5.16
C VAL A 136 2.25 1.09 5.65
N SER A 137 3.25 1.33 4.82
CA SER A 137 4.36 2.23 5.13
C SER A 137 4.62 3.16 3.94
N LEU A 138 4.23 4.43 4.05
CA LEU A 138 4.41 5.44 3.02
C LEU A 138 5.48 6.45 3.49
N LYS A 139 6.66 6.41 2.86
CA LYS A 139 7.81 7.23 3.26
C LYS A 139 8.28 8.17 2.15
N GLY A 140 8.68 9.37 2.54
CA GLY A 140 9.19 10.37 1.60
C GLY A 140 8.15 10.85 0.59
N SER A 141 6.87 10.77 0.91
CA SER A 141 5.78 11.32 0.09
C SER A 141 5.83 12.84 0.08
N ARG A 142 5.34 13.42 -1.02
CA ARG A 142 5.28 14.89 -1.20
C ARG A 142 3.91 15.35 -1.71
N GLY A 143 3.02 14.42 -2.02
CA GLY A 143 1.66 14.65 -2.48
C GLY A 143 0.63 14.13 -1.48
N PRO A 144 -0.66 14.38 -1.74
CA PRO A 144 -1.76 13.94 -0.90
C PRO A 144 -1.78 12.43 -0.68
N LEU A 145 -2.19 12.01 0.52
CA LEU A 145 -2.29 10.62 0.94
C LEU A 145 -3.73 10.30 1.36
N GLU A 146 -4.30 9.26 0.78
CA GLU A 146 -5.55 8.65 1.22
C GLU A 146 -5.27 7.18 1.58
N VAL A 147 -5.55 6.79 2.82
CA VAL A 147 -5.29 5.44 3.31
C VAL A 147 -6.51 4.86 3.98
N SER A 148 -7.00 3.75 3.46
CA SER A 148 -8.09 2.98 4.05
C SER A 148 -7.59 1.62 4.52
N ALA A 149 -7.70 1.32 5.82
CA ALA A 149 -7.27 0.05 6.38
C ALA A 149 -8.35 -0.58 7.26
N VAL A 150 -8.60 -1.88 7.13
CA VAL A 150 -9.53 -2.56 8.03
C VAL A 150 -8.77 -3.05 9.27
N ASN A 151 -7.75 -3.86 9.10
CA ASN A 151 -6.91 -4.36 10.19
C ASN A 151 -5.44 -4.24 9.80
N GLY A 152 -4.65 -3.54 10.59
CA GLY A 152 -3.22 -3.42 10.34
C GLY A 152 -2.64 -2.14 10.89
N SER A 153 -1.36 -1.94 10.64
CA SER A 153 -0.65 -0.72 11.03
C SER A 153 -0.41 0.17 9.82
N VAL A 154 -0.51 1.48 10.03
CA VAL A 154 -0.23 2.51 9.02
C VAL A 154 0.90 3.40 9.54
N GLU A 155 2.02 3.45 8.84
CA GLU A 155 3.12 4.37 9.09
C GLU A 155 3.23 5.37 7.95
N LEU A 156 3.05 6.66 8.25
CA LEU A 156 3.18 7.76 7.31
C LEU A 156 4.36 8.65 7.73
N ALA A 157 5.31 8.83 6.82
CA ALA A 157 6.47 9.66 7.04
C ALA A 157 6.74 10.53 5.79
N PRO A 158 5.90 11.55 5.52
CA PRO A 158 6.08 12.44 4.38
C PRO A 158 7.38 13.23 4.49
N GLU A 159 8.01 13.51 3.37
CA GLU A 159 9.15 14.44 3.27
C GLU A 159 8.66 15.90 3.17
N VAL A 160 7.57 16.09 2.44
CA VAL A 160 6.84 17.36 2.37
C VAL A 160 5.39 17.04 2.76
N LEU A 161 4.85 17.80 3.70
CA LEU A 161 3.47 17.61 4.11
C LEU A 161 2.52 18.07 3.00
N ALA A 162 1.47 17.31 2.79
CA ALA A 162 0.29 17.62 2.00
C ALA A 162 -0.92 17.10 2.79
N ASP A 163 -2.12 17.26 2.26
CA ASP A 163 -3.32 16.77 2.92
C ASP A 163 -3.28 15.24 3.08
N ILE A 164 -3.73 14.75 4.23
CA ILE A 164 -3.71 13.34 4.60
C ILE A 164 -5.08 12.94 5.12
N GLU A 165 -5.67 11.92 4.50
CA GLU A 165 -6.87 11.26 5.01
C GLU A 165 -6.56 9.80 5.36
N VAL A 166 -6.89 9.40 6.59
CA VAL A 166 -6.72 8.02 7.05
C VAL A 166 -8.01 7.52 7.67
N SER A 167 -8.52 6.43 7.14
CA SER A 167 -9.69 5.73 7.67
C SER A 167 -9.30 4.31 8.08
N THR A 168 -9.44 3.97 9.38
CA THR A 168 -9.17 2.62 9.86
C THR A 168 -10.31 2.04 10.69
N VAL A 169 -10.45 0.73 10.70
CA VAL A 169 -11.36 0.05 11.64
C VAL A 169 -10.60 -0.34 12.90
N SER A 170 -9.48 -1.04 12.76
CA SER A 170 -8.64 -1.45 13.89
C SER A 170 -7.17 -1.39 13.49
N GLY A 171 -6.34 -0.78 14.31
CA GLY A 171 -4.91 -0.72 14.07
C GLY A 171 -4.27 0.52 14.66
N ALA A 172 -2.95 0.58 14.50
CA ALA A 172 -2.18 1.73 14.93
C ALA A 172 -1.79 2.58 13.72
N VAL A 173 -2.05 3.87 13.80
CA VAL A 173 -1.57 4.88 12.85
C VAL A 173 -0.42 5.63 13.48
N LYS A 174 0.73 5.67 12.81
CA LYS A 174 1.89 6.47 13.19
C LYS A 174 2.14 7.50 12.11
N LEU A 175 2.13 8.77 12.51
CA LEU A 175 2.39 9.90 11.63
C LEU A 175 3.64 10.64 12.12
N LYS A 176 4.63 10.74 11.24
CA LYS A 176 5.83 11.55 11.47
C LYS A 176 5.72 12.83 10.65
N LEU A 177 5.53 13.95 11.32
CA LEU A 177 5.48 15.25 10.65
C LEU A 177 6.91 15.75 10.36
N PRO A 178 7.18 16.25 9.14
CA PRO A 178 8.47 16.84 8.83
C PRO A 178 8.66 18.16 9.60
N ARG A 179 9.90 18.55 9.79
CA ARG A 179 10.25 19.78 10.50
C ARG A 179 9.60 21.03 9.90
N GLY A 180 8.98 21.84 10.75
CA GLY A 180 8.32 23.06 10.34
C GLY A 180 7.02 22.87 9.58
N ALA A 181 6.52 21.66 9.50
CA ALA A 181 5.23 21.39 8.88
C ALA A 181 4.08 22.07 9.62
N GLY A 182 3.16 22.65 8.85
CA GLY A 182 1.93 23.23 9.35
C GLY A 182 0.74 22.34 9.03
N ALA A 183 -0.01 21.92 10.07
CA ALA A 183 -1.19 21.10 9.89
C ALA A 183 -2.30 21.44 10.89
N ASN A 184 -3.55 21.28 10.45
CA ASN A 184 -4.71 21.11 11.31
C ASN A 184 -5.01 19.60 11.33
N LEU A 185 -4.86 18.98 12.49
CA LEU A 185 -5.14 17.56 12.67
C LEU A 185 -6.51 17.41 13.33
N ASP A 186 -7.39 16.64 12.71
CA ASP A 186 -8.63 16.14 13.28
C ASP A 186 -8.53 14.62 13.46
N TYR A 187 -8.70 14.15 14.68
CA TYR A 187 -8.73 12.74 15.00
C TYR A 187 -10.05 12.38 15.66
N SER A 188 -10.77 11.44 15.06
CA SER A 188 -12.05 10.92 15.55
C SER A 188 -11.97 9.42 15.81
N SER A 189 -12.53 8.98 16.96
CA SER A 189 -12.56 7.56 17.33
C SER A 189 -13.80 7.18 18.12
N VAL A 190 -14.28 5.96 17.94
CA VAL A 190 -15.31 5.35 18.79
C VAL A 190 -14.70 4.80 20.08
N GLY A 191 -13.55 4.12 20.00
CA GLY A 191 -12.85 3.57 21.16
C GLY A 191 -11.34 3.47 20.87
N GLY A 192 -10.65 4.61 20.79
CA GLY A 192 -9.25 4.66 20.39
C GLY A 192 -8.36 5.44 21.34
N ARG A 193 -7.12 5.68 20.91
CA ARG A 193 -6.14 6.45 21.67
C ARG A 193 -5.46 7.48 20.78
N PHE A 194 -5.25 8.67 21.31
CA PHE A 194 -4.44 9.71 20.70
C PHE A 194 -3.21 10.00 21.58
N ASN A 195 -2.02 9.78 21.05
CA ASN A 195 -0.76 9.95 21.77
C ASN A 195 -0.80 9.29 23.18
N GLY A 196 -1.30 8.06 23.25
CA GLY A 196 -1.43 7.28 24.46
C GLY A 196 -2.61 7.62 25.37
N ARG A 197 -3.40 8.67 25.09
CA ARG A 197 -4.62 9.04 25.85
C ARG A 197 -5.84 8.36 25.26
N GLU A 198 -6.67 7.77 26.09
CA GLU A 198 -7.95 7.18 25.65
C GLU A 198 -8.94 8.24 25.21
N LEU A 199 -9.58 8.01 24.06
CA LEU A 199 -10.73 8.75 23.55
C LEU A 199 -11.87 7.75 23.34
N ASN A 200 -12.98 7.88 24.12
CA ASN A 200 -13.98 6.82 24.14
C ASN A 200 -15.42 7.36 24.43
N PRO A 201 -16.29 7.53 23.45
CA PRO A 201 -15.98 8.01 22.09
C PRO A 201 -15.49 9.45 22.13
N GLY A 202 -14.76 9.90 21.14
CA GLY A 202 -14.31 11.28 21.13
C GLY A 202 -13.54 11.68 19.88
N SER A 203 -13.40 12.98 19.75
CA SER A 203 -12.54 13.62 18.78
C SER A 203 -11.55 14.55 19.46
N THR A 204 -10.47 14.84 18.81
CA THR A 204 -9.50 15.86 19.21
C THR A 204 -8.96 16.56 17.99
N GLU A 205 -8.88 17.87 18.12
CA GLU A 205 -8.28 18.75 17.13
C GLU A 205 -6.94 19.23 17.65
N GLN A 206 -5.91 19.22 16.83
CA GLN A 206 -4.60 19.73 17.18
C GLN A 206 -3.97 20.47 16.01
N ARG A 207 -3.51 21.69 16.27
CA ARG A 207 -2.81 22.50 15.27
C ARG A 207 -1.29 22.39 15.46
N TYR A 208 -0.60 22.15 14.36
CA TYR A 208 0.84 22.19 14.23
C TYR A 208 1.25 23.38 13.35
N GLY A 209 2.27 24.12 13.74
CA GLY A 209 2.78 25.24 12.97
C GLY A 209 1.71 26.25 12.53
N ASN A 210 1.72 26.59 11.23
CA ASN A 210 0.75 27.53 10.65
C ASN A 210 -0.61 26.92 10.27
N GLY A 211 -0.75 25.59 10.30
CA GLY A 211 -1.99 24.90 9.92
C GLY A 211 -2.29 24.97 8.44
N GLU A 212 -1.29 24.77 7.60
CA GLU A 212 -1.42 24.91 6.14
C GLU A 212 -2.13 23.73 5.47
N HIS A 213 -1.98 22.53 6.04
CA HIS A 213 -2.54 21.28 5.50
C HIS A 213 -3.54 20.66 6.47
N ASP A 214 -4.50 19.94 5.95
CA ASP A 214 -5.48 19.22 6.75
C ASP A 214 -5.09 17.73 6.86
N ILE A 215 -5.21 17.20 8.07
CA ILE A 215 -4.94 15.80 8.40
C ILE A 215 -6.15 15.25 9.12
N ASP A 216 -6.90 14.39 8.44
CA ASP A 216 -8.09 13.75 8.96
C ASP A 216 -7.82 12.27 9.25
N VAL A 217 -7.95 11.86 10.50
CA VAL A 217 -7.77 10.46 10.89
C VAL A 217 -9.02 9.94 11.61
N ASN A 218 -9.70 9.00 10.99
CA ASN A 218 -10.90 8.38 11.49
C ASN A 218 -10.65 6.92 11.84
N THR A 219 -11.00 6.49 13.05
CA THR A 219 -10.86 5.09 13.46
C THR A 219 -12.06 4.60 14.28
N VAL A 220 -12.37 3.32 14.21
CA VAL A 220 -13.36 2.72 15.12
C VAL A 220 -12.69 2.34 16.43
N SER A 221 -11.61 1.54 16.38
CA SER A 221 -10.86 1.13 17.57
C SER A 221 -9.36 1.02 17.26
N GLY A 222 -8.72 2.15 17.14
CA GLY A 222 -7.31 2.24 16.80
C GLY A 222 -6.58 3.26 17.65
N SER A 223 -5.29 3.44 17.37
CA SER A 223 -4.51 4.52 17.97
C SER A 223 -3.90 5.40 16.89
N LEU A 224 -3.78 6.69 17.21
CA LEU A 224 -2.98 7.62 16.44
C LEU A 224 -1.84 8.14 17.32
N ASP A 225 -0.62 7.92 16.87
CA ASP A 225 0.59 8.48 17.46
C ASP A 225 1.24 9.46 16.49
N VAL A 226 1.33 10.73 16.87
CA VAL A 226 1.92 11.79 16.07
C VAL A 226 3.27 12.17 16.66
N GLN A 227 4.31 12.15 15.84
CA GLN A 227 5.66 12.59 16.14
C GLN A 227 5.96 13.83 15.30
N ALA A 228 6.10 15.00 15.94
CA ALA A 228 6.56 16.21 15.29
C ALA A 228 8.05 16.40 15.59
N GLU A 229 8.87 16.53 14.54
CA GLU A 229 10.32 16.76 14.66
C GLU A 229 10.68 18.25 14.82
#